data_2c089735317698e366c8ea0789fbfe7a
#
_entry.id   2c089735317698e366c8ea0789fbfe7a
#
_cell.length_a   1.000
_cell.length_b   1.000
_cell.length_c   1.000
_cell.angle_alpha   90.00
_cell.angle_beta   90.00
_cell.angle_gamma   90.00
#
_symmetry.space_group_name_H-M   'P 1'
#
loop_
_entity.id
_entity.type
_entity.pdbx_description
1 polymer ?
#
loop_
_entity_poly.entity_id
_entity_poly.type
_entity_poly.pdbx_seq_one_letter_code
_entity_poly.pdbx_strand_id
1 'polypeptide(L)'
;MTDFEGKHLILTWGLTTVFGWLATMAMAGLQMTGGQVMAVWTVLMAIPLTMTVLLYRRGDSNRIFNFWAVVVAVLMVQNFLTPASIAVYSFFLLWIVAGAVGFYYTSERLPPPSDRVYRYGAILSALAIPVVYYEYRAGAILGVIVQGGPLLYDYWTVHR
;
A
#
# COMPACT_ATOMS: atom_id res chain seq x y z
N MET A 1 -0.17 -12.79 18.37
CA MET A 1 0.33 -13.06 16.99
C MET A 1 1.69 -13.71 17.12
N THR A 2 1.87 -14.89 16.58
CA THR A 2 3.21 -15.47 16.51
C THR A 2 4.07 -14.60 15.59
N ASP A 3 5.36 -14.43 15.90
CA ASP A 3 6.30 -13.62 15.09
C ASP A 3 6.30 -14.06 13.62
N PHE A 4 6.09 -15.36 13.40
CA PHE A 4 6.02 -15.97 12.07
C PHE A 4 4.82 -15.45 11.23
N GLU A 5 3.62 -15.38 11.80
CA GLU A 5 2.41 -14.92 11.07
C GLU A 5 2.47 -13.43 10.74
N GLY A 6 2.96 -12.61 11.68
CA GLY A 6 3.17 -11.18 11.45
C GLY A 6 4.17 -10.90 10.34
N LYS A 7 5.27 -11.65 10.31
CA LYS A 7 6.30 -11.58 9.28
C LYS A 7 5.74 -11.85 7.87
N HIS A 8 4.98 -12.94 7.71
CA HIS A 8 4.38 -13.26 6.42
C HIS A 8 3.34 -12.24 5.97
N LEU A 9 2.61 -11.67 6.90
CA LEU A 9 1.64 -10.63 6.58
C LEU A 9 2.35 -9.35 6.07
N ILE A 10 3.43 -8.89 6.72
CA ILE A 10 4.22 -7.74 6.25
C ILE A 10 4.80 -8.00 4.86
N LEU A 11 5.39 -9.19 4.64
CA LEU A 11 5.90 -9.58 3.34
C LEU A 11 4.81 -9.54 2.27
N THR A 12 3.63 -10.09 2.57
CA THR A 12 2.50 -10.11 1.64
C THR A 12 2.04 -8.70 1.30
N TRP A 13 1.89 -7.81 2.29
CA TRP A 13 1.58 -6.40 2.06
C TRP A 13 2.64 -5.71 1.18
N GLY A 14 3.94 -5.95 1.47
CA GLY A 14 5.04 -5.38 0.70
C GLY A 14 5.04 -5.85 -0.75
N LEU A 15 4.96 -7.17 -0.99
CA LEU A 15 4.96 -7.74 -2.33
C LEU A 15 3.75 -7.31 -3.14
N THR A 16 2.53 -7.36 -2.59
CA THR A 16 1.32 -6.94 -3.31
C THR A 16 1.36 -5.46 -3.66
N THR A 17 1.92 -4.61 -2.79
CA THR A 17 2.14 -3.18 -3.08
C THR A 17 3.12 -2.98 -4.24
N VAL A 18 4.28 -3.64 -4.20
CA VAL A 18 5.28 -3.57 -5.28
C VAL A 18 4.69 -4.08 -6.60
N PHE A 19 4.08 -5.26 -6.60
CA PHE A 19 3.46 -5.81 -7.80
C PHE A 19 2.32 -4.94 -8.34
N GLY A 20 1.52 -4.33 -7.48
CA GLY A 20 0.47 -3.38 -7.85
C GLY A 20 1.04 -2.18 -8.61
N TRP A 21 2.08 -1.56 -8.10
CA TRP A 21 2.74 -0.43 -8.77
C TRP A 21 3.45 -0.83 -10.08
N LEU A 22 4.13 -1.99 -10.11
CA LEU A 22 4.75 -2.52 -11.33
C LEU A 22 3.71 -2.87 -12.40
N ALA A 23 2.61 -3.51 -12.01
CA ALA A 23 1.49 -3.79 -12.91
C ALA A 23 0.92 -2.49 -13.48
N THR A 24 0.76 -1.45 -12.65
CA THR A 24 0.31 -0.13 -13.09
C THR A 24 1.21 0.46 -14.18
N MET A 25 2.53 0.36 -14.02
CA MET A 25 3.49 0.82 -15.03
C MET A 25 3.35 0.04 -16.35
N ALA A 26 3.27 -1.29 -16.26
CA ALA A 26 3.11 -2.16 -17.43
C ALA A 26 1.79 -1.87 -18.16
N MET A 27 0.69 -1.73 -17.42
CA MET A 27 -0.62 -1.45 -17.95
C MET A 27 -0.71 -0.07 -18.63
N ALA A 28 0.00 0.92 -18.10
CA ALA A 28 0.14 2.23 -18.74
C ALA A 28 0.84 2.14 -20.09
N GLY A 29 1.86 1.29 -20.22
CA GLY A 29 2.52 1.00 -21.50
C GLY A 29 1.62 0.28 -22.50
N LEU A 30 0.68 -0.53 -22.01
CA LEU A 30 -0.30 -1.28 -22.80
C LEU A 30 -1.59 -0.50 -23.08
N GLN A 31 -1.67 0.77 -22.71
CA GLN A 31 -2.85 1.63 -22.86
C GLN A 31 -4.13 1.05 -22.22
N MET A 32 -3.99 0.33 -21.13
CA MET A 32 -5.13 -0.24 -20.41
C MET A 32 -5.99 0.84 -19.74
N THR A 33 -7.28 0.57 -19.61
CA THR A 33 -8.21 1.51 -18.98
C THR A 33 -7.97 1.61 -17.47
N GLY A 34 -8.35 2.74 -16.88
CA GLY A 34 -8.29 2.92 -15.42
C GLY A 34 -9.06 1.83 -14.65
N GLY A 35 -10.20 1.36 -15.19
CA GLY A 35 -10.97 0.26 -14.59
C GLY A 35 -10.19 -1.06 -14.54
N GLN A 36 -9.40 -1.37 -15.57
CA GLN A 36 -8.55 -2.57 -15.57
C GLN A 36 -7.42 -2.45 -14.52
N VAL A 37 -6.79 -1.29 -14.41
CA VAL A 37 -5.79 -1.03 -13.35
C VAL A 37 -6.40 -1.22 -11.97
N MET A 38 -7.57 -0.65 -11.73
CA MET A 38 -8.27 -0.78 -10.45
C MET A 38 -8.67 -2.24 -10.15
N ALA A 39 -9.08 -3.02 -11.16
CA ALA A 39 -9.40 -4.43 -10.99
C ALA A 39 -8.16 -5.24 -10.53
N VAL A 40 -6.99 -5.01 -11.14
CA VAL A 40 -5.74 -5.66 -10.73
C VAL A 40 -5.38 -5.30 -9.30
N TRP A 41 -5.45 -4.02 -8.92
CA TRP A 41 -5.21 -3.59 -7.55
C TRP A 41 -6.18 -4.22 -6.55
N THR A 42 -7.46 -4.32 -6.91
CA THR A 42 -8.47 -4.96 -6.07
C THR A 42 -8.11 -6.41 -5.80
N VAL A 43 -7.72 -7.18 -6.82
CA VAL A 43 -7.31 -8.57 -6.66
C VAL A 43 -6.06 -8.69 -5.80
N LEU A 44 -5.03 -7.88 -6.05
CA LEU A 44 -3.79 -7.91 -5.28
C LEU A 44 -4.02 -7.54 -3.81
N MET A 45 -4.80 -6.50 -3.53
CA MET A 45 -5.06 -6.05 -2.16
C MET A 45 -6.04 -6.94 -1.40
N ALA A 46 -6.86 -7.73 -2.09
CA ALA A 46 -7.72 -8.72 -1.45
C ALA A 46 -6.91 -9.79 -0.71
N ILE A 47 -5.69 -10.11 -1.14
CA ILE A 47 -4.84 -11.13 -0.52
C ILE A 47 -4.43 -10.74 0.91
N PRO A 48 -3.69 -9.63 1.14
CA PRO A 48 -3.30 -9.25 2.50
C PRO A 48 -4.50 -8.84 3.35
N LEU A 49 -5.54 -8.28 2.75
CA LEU A 49 -6.79 -7.97 3.46
C LEU A 49 -7.45 -9.23 4.02
N THR A 50 -7.57 -10.28 3.22
CA THR A 50 -8.11 -11.58 3.67
C THR A 50 -7.26 -12.18 4.78
N MET A 51 -5.93 -12.16 4.65
CA MET A 51 -5.03 -12.63 5.71
C MET A 51 -5.24 -11.84 7.01
N THR A 52 -5.34 -10.52 6.93
CA THR A 52 -5.60 -9.67 8.10
C THR A 52 -6.93 -10.01 8.79
N VAL A 53 -8.00 -10.22 8.00
CA VAL A 53 -9.31 -10.61 8.53
C VAL A 53 -9.26 -11.99 9.19
N LEU A 54 -8.55 -12.95 8.60
CA LEU A 54 -8.38 -14.28 9.20
C LEU A 54 -7.63 -14.23 10.53
N LEU A 55 -6.55 -13.43 10.62
CA LEU A 55 -5.82 -13.22 11.86
C LEU A 55 -6.67 -12.50 12.91
N TYR A 56 -7.47 -11.53 12.50
CA TYR A 56 -8.42 -10.87 13.39
C TYR A 56 -9.43 -11.86 14.01
N ARG A 57 -10.00 -12.74 13.20
CA ARG A 57 -10.95 -13.76 13.67
C ARG A 57 -10.32 -14.78 14.64
N ARG A 58 -9.01 -15.00 14.55
CA ARG A 58 -8.25 -15.87 15.47
C ARG A 58 -7.83 -15.16 16.77
N GLY A 59 -8.10 -13.87 16.89
CA GLY A 59 -7.63 -13.07 18.02
C GLY A 59 -6.15 -12.63 17.93
N ASP A 60 -5.50 -12.88 16.81
CA ASP A 60 -4.08 -12.63 16.57
C ASP A 60 -3.77 -11.30 15.86
N SER A 61 -4.76 -10.42 15.76
CA SER A 61 -4.58 -9.14 15.07
C SER A 61 -3.89 -8.10 15.94
N ASN A 62 -3.19 -7.17 15.29
CA ASN A 62 -2.71 -5.96 15.95
C ASN A 62 -3.37 -4.70 15.35
N ARG A 63 -3.28 -3.58 16.09
CA ARG A 63 -3.94 -2.32 15.73
C ARG A 63 -3.44 -1.74 14.40
N ILE A 64 -2.18 -1.98 14.05
CA ILE A 64 -1.58 -1.47 12.81
C ILE A 64 -2.19 -2.19 11.59
N PHE A 65 -2.25 -3.52 11.62
CA PHE A 65 -2.86 -4.28 10.52
C PHE A 65 -4.35 -4.03 10.38
N ASN A 66 -5.07 -3.88 11.49
CA ASN A 66 -6.49 -3.54 11.45
C ASN A 66 -6.72 -2.16 10.82
N PHE A 67 -5.90 -1.16 11.18
CA PHE A 67 -5.94 0.15 10.57
C PHE A 67 -5.72 0.07 9.05
N TRP A 68 -4.67 -0.61 8.61
CA TRP A 68 -4.38 -0.78 7.19
C TRP A 68 -5.48 -1.54 6.45
N ALA A 69 -6.06 -2.57 7.06
CA ALA A 69 -7.18 -3.30 6.46
C ALA A 69 -8.40 -2.38 6.22
N VAL A 70 -8.72 -1.51 7.17
CA VAL A 70 -9.81 -0.53 7.02
C VAL A 70 -9.47 0.49 5.94
N VAL A 71 -8.27 1.07 5.95
CA VAL A 71 -7.83 2.04 4.94
C VAL A 71 -7.92 1.45 3.52
N VAL A 72 -7.37 0.25 3.34
CA VAL A 72 -7.39 -0.41 2.03
C VAL A 72 -8.81 -0.78 1.60
N ALA A 73 -9.64 -1.29 2.52
CA ALA A 73 -11.04 -1.59 2.21
C ALA A 73 -11.80 -0.34 1.75
N VAL A 74 -11.61 0.79 2.42
CA VAL A 74 -12.22 2.08 2.03
C VAL A 74 -11.73 2.52 0.66
N LEU A 75 -10.43 2.43 0.38
CA LEU A 75 -9.87 2.78 -0.92
C LEU A 75 -10.39 1.86 -2.04
N MET A 76 -10.53 0.57 -1.77
CA MET A 76 -11.12 -0.37 -2.74
C MET A 76 -12.58 -0.01 -3.05
N VAL A 77 -13.38 0.30 -2.04
CA VAL A 77 -14.77 0.76 -2.24
C VAL A 77 -14.79 2.06 -3.03
N GLN A 78 -13.95 3.02 -2.68
CA GLN A 78 -13.82 4.29 -3.41
C GLN A 78 -13.50 4.09 -4.89
N ASN A 79 -12.64 3.12 -5.23
CA ASN A 79 -12.32 2.80 -6.62
C ASN A 79 -13.56 2.41 -7.44
N PHE A 80 -14.51 1.68 -6.85
CA PHE A 80 -15.75 1.31 -7.53
C PHE A 80 -16.76 2.46 -7.64
N LEU A 81 -16.69 3.44 -6.73
CA LEU A 81 -17.59 4.59 -6.72
C LEU A 81 -17.08 5.74 -7.61
N THR A 82 -15.82 5.71 -8.02
CA THR A 82 -15.22 6.81 -8.81
C THR A 82 -15.53 6.63 -10.29
N PRO A 83 -16.07 7.66 -10.97
CA PRO A 83 -16.33 7.63 -12.40
C PRO A 83 -15.04 7.33 -13.19
N ALA A 84 -15.15 6.53 -14.24
CA ALA A 84 -14.00 6.10 -15.05
C ALA A 84 -13.18 7.27 -15.65
N SER A 85 -13.82 8.41 -15.89
CA SER A 85 -13.18 9.61 -16.46
C SER A 85 -12.14 10.27 -15.54
N ILE A 86 -12.30 10.12 -14.22
CA ILE A 86 -11.39 10.70 -13.22
C ILE A 86 -10.67 9.61 -12.40
N ALA A 87 -11.00 8.35 -12.64
CA ALA A 87 -10.59 7.21 -11.84
C ALA A 87 -9.06 7.08 -11.71
N VAL A 88 -8.31 7.28 -12.79
CA VAL A 88 -6.86 7.05 -12.78
C VAL A 88 -6.14 8.04 -11.85
N TYR A 89 -6.41 9.33 -12.00
CA TYR A 89 -5.74 10.37 -11.19
C TYR A 89 -6.16 10.31 -9.73
N SER A 90 -7.47 10.19 -9.47
CA SER A 90 -7.98 10.10 -8.10
C SER A 90 -7.48 8.83 -7.40
N PHE A 91 -7.41 7.72 -8.12
CA PHE A 91 -6.87 6.46 -7.63
C PHE A 91 -5.43 6.64 -7.12
N PHE A 92 -4.51 7.09 -7.98
CA PHE A 92 -3.10 7.25 -7.61
C PHE A 92 -2.91 8.23 -6.46
N LEU A 93 -3.59 9.38 -6.53
CA LEU A 93 -3.49 10.39 -5.50
C LEU A 93 -3.95 9.85 -4.14
N LEU A 94 -5.11 9.19 -4.10
CA LEU A 94 -5.64 8.64 -2.86
C LEU A 94 -4.74 7.55 -2.27
N TRP A 95 -4.17 6.66 -3.09
CA TRP A 95 -3.28 5.62 -2.61
C TRP A 95 -1.96 6.18 -2.08
N ILE A 96 -1.39 7.21 -2.71
CA ILE A 96 -0.18 7.89 -2.22
C ILE A 96 -0.47 8.66 -0.92
N VAL A 97 -1.60 9.37 -0.84
CA VAL A 97 -2.02 10.08 0.38
C VAL A 97 -2.27 9.09 1.52
N ALA A 98 -2.97 7.99 1.24
CA ALA A 98 -3.20 6.94 2.24
C ALA A 98 -1.90 6.29 2.70
N GLY A 99 -0.94 6.09 1.79
CA GLY A 99 0.41 5.64 2.12
C GLY A 99 1.13 6.61 3.06
N ALA A 100 1.10 7.91 2.76
CA ALA A 100 1.71 8.93 3.60
C ALA A 100 1.10 8.93 5.02
N VAL A 101 -0.23 9.00 5.13
CA VAL A 101 -0.95 9.01 6.42
C VAL A 101 -0.76 7.68 7.15
N GLY A 102 -0.89 6.55 6.45
CA GLY A 102 -0.79 5.23 7.04
C GLY A 102 0.62 4.91 7.55
N PHE A 103 1.65 5.30 6.82
CA PHE A 103 3.03 5.11 7.27
C PHE A 103 3.36 6.03 8.45
N TYR A 104 2.86 7.25 8.46
CA TYR A 104 3.00 8.12 9.63
C TYR A 104 2.32 7.49 10.86
N TYR A 105 1.07 7.04 10.72
CA TYR A 105 0.36 6.33 11.78
C TYR A 105 1.12 5.09 12.28
N THR A 106 1.73 4.34 11.38
CA THR A 106 2.52 3.14 11.68
C THR A 106 3.80 3.52 12.44
N SER A 107 4.50 4.58 11.99
CA SER A 107 5.73 5.04 12.62
C SER A 107 5.56 5.43 14.08
N GLU A 108 4.43 6.03 14.45
CA GLU A 108 4.14 6.41 15.83
C GLU A 108 3.86 5.22 16.77
N ARG A 109 3.81 4.00 16.24
CA ARG A 109 3.41 2.77 16.97
C ARG A 109 4.45 1.66 16.94
N LEU A 110 5.50 1.83 16.18
CA LEU A 110 6.59 0.87 16.10
C LEU A 110 7.81 1.36 16.88
N PRO A 111 8.59 0.42 17.47
CA PRO A 111 9.88 0.76 18.06
C PRO A 111 10.95 0.99 16.99
N PRO A 112 12.07 1.67 17.32
CA PRO A 112 13.23 1.73 16.44
C PRO A 112 13.78 0.31 16.10
N PRO A 113 14.26 0.11 14.89
CA PRO A 113 14.46 1.06 13.80
C PRO A 113 13.25 1.25 12.88
N SER A 114 12.21 0.42 13.01
CA SER A 114 11.06 0.41 12.09
C SER A 114 10.32 1.75 12.08
N ASP A 115 10.17 2.43 13.23
CA ASP A 115 9.55 3.76 13.34
C ASP A 115 10.14 4.75 12.32
N ARG A 116 11.47 4.79 12.21
CA ARG A 116 12.18 5.70 11.30
C ARG A 116 11.91 5.37 9.84
N VAL A 117 11.89 4.07 9.50
CA VAL A 117 11.66 3.60 8.14
C VAL A 117 10.27 4.02 7.65
N TYR A 118 9.26 3.80 8.47
CA TYR A 118 7.89 4.21 8.14
C TYR A 118 7.71 5.72 8.14
N ARG A 119 8.41 6.45 9.01
CA ARG A 119 8.40 7.91 9.00
C ARG A 119 9.02 8.49 7.72
N TYR A 120 10.15 7.95 7.26
CA TYR A 120 10.73 8.32 5.97
C TYR A 120 9.80 7.92 4.80
N GLY A 121 9.20 6.73 4.85
CA GLY A 121 8.21 6.32 3.87
C GLY A 121 7.02 7.28 3.79
N ALA A 122 6.53 7.78 4.93
CA ALA A 122 5.46 8.78 4.99
C ALA A 122 5.86 10.10 4.34
N ILE A 123 7.04 10.64 4.69
CA ILE A 123 7.57 11.90 4.13
C ILE A 123 7.77 11.76 2.63
N LEU A 124 8.41 10.68 2.18
CA LEU A 124 8.65 10.45 0.76
C LEU A 124 7.35 10.24 -0.03
N SER A 125 6.35 9.57 0.55
CA SER A 125 5.02 9.46 -0.05
C SER A 125 4.36 10.83 -0.20
N ALA A 126 4.44 11.68 0.81
CA ALA A 126 3.91 13.05 0.74
C ALA A 126 4.62 13.89 -0.36
N LEU A 127 5.94 13.77 -0.46
CA LEU A 127 6.73 14.44 -1.51
C LEU A 127 6.46 13.87 -2.91
N ALA A 128 6.00 12.64 -3.02
CA ALA A 128 5.63 12.03 -4.30
C ALA A 128 4.27 12.54 -4.84
N ILE A 129 3.41 13.14 -4.02
CA ILE A 129 2.08 13.63 -4.44
C ILE A 129 2.15 14.52 -5.68
N PRO A 130 2.96 15.61 -5.74
CA PRO A 130 3.04 16.44 -6.93
C PRO A 130 3.57 15.67 -8.14
N VAL A 131 4.50 14.74 -7.95
CA VAL A 131 5.03 13.93 -9.07
C VAL A 131 3.94 13.03 -9.65
N VAL A 132 3.15 12.37 -8.82
CA VAL A 132 2.00 11.55 -9.26
C VAL A 132 0.97 12.40 -10.01
N TYR A 133 0.74 13.63 -9.56
CA TYR A 133 -0.21 14.54 -10.17
C TYR A 133 0.20 14.97 -11.58
N TYR A 134 1.49 15.27 -11.80
CA TYR A 134 1.99 15.77 -13.07
C TYR A 134 2.43 14.66 -14.03
N GLU A 135 2.98 13.54 -13.50
CA GLU A 135 3.52 12.45 -14.31
C GLU A 135 3.25 11.10 -13.61
N TYR A 136 2.15 10.47 -13.94
CA TYR A 136 1.70 9.24 -13.27
C TYR A 136 2.66 8.06 -13.43
N ARG A 137 3.45 7.99 -14.51
CA ARG A 137 4.44 6.90 -14.70
C ARG A 137 5.60 7.04 -13.73
N ALA A 138 6.15 8.25 -13.60
CA ALA A 138 7.15 8.53 -12.59
C ALA A 138 6.57 8.32 -11.17
N GLY A 139 5.31 8.69 -10.97
CA GLY A 139 4.57 8.44 -9.74
C GLY A 139 4.45 6.94 -9.40
N ALA A 140 4.21 6.08 -10.39
CA ALA A 140 4.16 4.63 -10.17
C ALA A 140 5.53 4.06 -9.75
N ILE A 141 6.63 4.52 -10.36
CA ILE A 141 8.00 4.14 -9.95
C ILE A 141 8.25 4.56 -8.50
N LEU A 142 7.91 5.81 -8.17
CA LEU A 142 8.02 6.28 -6.80
C LEU A 142 7.16 5.47 -5.84
N GLY A 143 5.95 5.08 -6.23
CA GLY A 143 5.08 4.22 -5.44
C GLY A 143 5.73 2.89 -5.04
N VAL A 144 6.46 2.24 -5.96
CA VAL A 144 7.26 1.05 -5.64
C VAL A 144 8.25 1.33 -4.53
N ILE A 145 9.00 2.44 -4.63
CA ILE A 145 10.08 2.77 -3.71
C ILE A 145 9.51 3.24 -2.35
N VAL A 146 8.59 4.20 -2.38
CA VAL A 146 8.15 4.89 -1.15
C VAL A 146 7.11 4.10 -0.36
N GLN A 147 6.37 3.19 -0.99
CA GLN A 147 5.37 2.37 -0.33
C GLN A 147 5.80 0.90 -0.19
N GLY A 148 6.39 0.30 -1.20
CA GLY A 148 6.90 -1.07 -1.12
C GLY A 148 8.18 -1.17 -0.31
N GLY A 149 9.09 -0.19 -0.45
CA GLY A 149 10.39 -0.16 0.21
C GLY A 149 10.32 -0.30 1.74
N PRO A 150 9.56 0.52 2.47
CA PRO A 150 9.44 0.42 3.93
C PRO A 150 8.96 -0.94 4.42
N LEU A 151 7.94 -1.52 3.76
CA LEU A 151 7.38 -2.82 4.11
C LEU A 151 8.40 -3.95 3.92
N LEU A 152 9.12 -3.96 2.79
CA LEU A 152 10.13 -4.97 2.51
C LEU A 152 11.37 -4.80 3.40
N TYR A 153 11.77 -3.56 3.68
CA TYR A 153 12.88 -3.28 4.60
C TYR A 153 12.54 -3.76 6.02
N ASP A 154 11.34 -3.49 6.53
CA ASP A 154 10.88 -3.93 7.83
C ASP A 154 10.89 -5.47 7.92
N TYR A 155 10.38 -6.14 6.89
CA TYR A 155 10.47 -7.59 6.79
C TYR A 155 11.90 -8.12 6.93
N TRP A 156 12.87 -7.48 6.26
CA TRP A 156 14.26 -7.92 6.27
C TRP A 156 15.00 -7.63 7.57
N THR A 157 14.71 -6.51 8.22
CA THR A 157 15.52 -6.03 9.35
C THR A 157 15.01 -6.45 10.72
N VAL A 158 13.69 -6.49 10.91
CA VAL A 158 13.09 -6.79 12.20
C VAL A 158 12.92 -8.30 12.43
N HIS A 159 12.98 -9.09 11.38
CA HIS A 159 12.71 -10.53 11.45
C HIS A 159 13.93 -11.39 11.06
N ARG A 160 15.12 -10.82 11.13
CA ARG A 160 16.38 -11.58 11.19
C ARG A 160 16.68 -11.98 12.61
#